data_13807fe56035d9b91ae54a7178c6fcde
#
_entry.id   13807fe56035d9b91ae54a7178c6fcde
#
_cell.length_a   1.000
_cell.length_b   1.000
_cell.length_c   1.000
_cell.angle_alpha   90.00
_cell.angle_beta   90.00
_cell.angle_gamma   90.00
#
_symmetry.space_group_name_H-M   'P 1'
#
loop_
_entity.id
_entity.type
_entity.pdbx_description
1 polymer ?
#
loop_
_entity_poly.entity_id
_entity_poly.type
_entity_poly.pdbx_seq_one_letter_code
_entity_poly.pdbx_strand_id
1 'polypeptide(L)'
;MNTNTKKLVMAALMAALTCVATMMIAIPSPLKGYINLGDCLVLTSGWLLSPVYGFLAAGLGSALADLFAGYILYAPATFLIKGLMALIACFGFRLFHKKCSNLISRIISGATAEIVMILGYFVFEGFMYGFIPSAVNIPANGVQGIAGMIIGIVLMKTIEKSKITRLC
;
A
#
# COMPACT_ATOMS: atom_id res chain seq x y z
N MET A 1 -18.18 -6.08 21.14
CA MET A 1 -16.83 -6.47 20.70
C MET A 1 -15.85 -5.45 21.26
N ASN A 2 -14.80 -5.90 21.94
CA ASN A 2 -13.78 -5.00 22.51
C ASN A 2 -13.11 -4.19 21.39
N THR A 3 -12.71 -2.94 21.68
CA THR A 3 -12.10 -2.02 20.70
C THR A 3 -10.85 -2.64 20.04
N ASN A 4 -10.05 -3.36 20.79
CA ASN A 4 -8.85 -4.03 20.27
C ASN A 4 -9.19 -5.18 19.32
N THR A 5 -10.21 -5.98 19.64
CA THR A 5 -10.70 -7.06 18.76
C THR A 5 -11.23 -6.49 17.45
N LYS A 6 -11.93 -5.35 17.49
CA LYS A 6 -12.45 -4.68 16.29
C LYS A 6 -11.30 -4.23 15.36
N LYS A 7 -10.25 -3.63 15.93
CA LYS A 7 -9.06 -3.22 15.19
C LYS A 7 -8.35 -4.41 14.55
N LEU A 8 -8.20 -5.50 15.29
CA LEU A 8 -7.55 -6.72 14.80
C LEU A 8 -8.33 -7.36 13.64
N VAL A 9 -9.66 -7.49 13.78
CA VAL A 9 -10.52 -8.04 12.72
C VAL A 9 -10.46 -7.18 11.46
N MET A 10 -10.51 -5.85 11.61
CA MET A 10 -10.39 -4.94 10.46
C MET A 10 -9.01 -5.03 9.80
N ALA A 11 -7.94 -5.15 10.58
CA ALA A 11 -6.59 -5.33 10.04
C ALA A 11 -6.45 -6.65 9.28
N ALA A 12 -6.98 -7.75 9.83
CA ALA A 12 -6.99 -9.04 9.16
C ALA A 12 -7.80 -9.02 7.85
N LEU A 13 -8.97 -8.36 7.87
CA LEU A 13 -9.77 -8.18 6.66
C LEU A 13 -9.02 -7.36 5.61
N MET A 14 -8.39 -6.25 6.00
CA MET A 14 -7.61 -5.42 5.08
C MET A 14 -6.40 -6.17 4.53
N ALA A 15 -5.72 -6.99 5.35
CA ALA A 15 -4.61 -7.84 4.88
C ALA A 15 -5.09 -8.85 3.82
N ALA A 16 -6.20 -9.54 4.09
CA ALA A 16 -6.78 -10.50 3.15
C ALA A 16 -7.20 -9.82 1.83
N LEU A 17 -7.87 -8.67 1.91
CA LEU A 17 -8.26 -7.90 0.73
C LEU A 17 -7.05 -7.41 -0.06
N THR A 18 -5.99 -6.93 0.63
CA THR A 18 -4.73 -6.52 -0.01
C THR A 18 -4.09 -7.69 -0.74
N CYS A 19 -4.02 -8.87 -0.12
CA CYS A 19 -3.49 -10.08 -0.75
C CYS A 19 -4.29 -10.43 -2.03
N VAL A 20 -5.61 -10.50 -1.93
CA VAL A 20 -6.49 -10.82 -3.06
C VAL A 20 -6.35 -9.78 -4.18
N ALA A 21 -6.42 -8.49 -3.88
CA ALA A 21 -6.31 -7.43 -4.90
C ALA A 21 -4.94 -7.43 -5.60
N THR A 22 -3.87 -7.74 -4.85
CA THR A 22 -2.52 -7.87 -5.40
C THR A 22 -2.43 -9.04 -6.37
N MET A 23 -3.09 -10.16 -6.07
CA MET A 23 -3.08 -11.38 -6.91
C MET A 23 -4.04 -11.32 -8.10
N MET A 24 -5.19 -10.62 -7.98
CA MET A 24 -6.22 -10.57 -9.03
C MET A 24 -5.72 -9.92 -10.33
N ILE A 25 -4.89 -8.88 -10.23
CA ILE A 25 -4.30 -8.21 -11.38
C ILE A 25 -2.80 -8.16 -11.14
N ALA A 26 -2.10 -9.09 -11.77
CA ALA A 26 -0.65 -9.20 -11.74
C ALA A 26 -0.14 -9.13 -13.19
N ILE A 27 0.26 -7.93 -13.61
CA ILE A 27 0.84 -7.69 -14.94
C ILE A 27 2.35 -7.75 -14.79
N PRO A 28 3.05 -8.72 -15.45
CA PRO A 28 4.50 -8.83 -15.32
C PRO A 28 5.20 -7.52 -15.64
N SER A 29 6.15 -7.12 -14.80
CA SER A 29 6.99 -5.96 -15.04
C SER A 29 8.17 -6.31 -15.97
N PRO A 30 8.80 -5.32 -16.63
CA PRO A 30 9.84 -5.58 -17.63
C PRO A 30 11.08 -6.34 -17.09
N LEU A 31 11.45 -6.16 -15.84
CA LEU A 31 12.60 -6.83 -15.26
C LEU A 31 12.19 -8.14 -14.57
N LYS A 32 11.67 -8.04 -13.37
CA LYS A 32 11.03 -9.12 -12.59
C LYS A 32 10.06 -8.46 -11.61
N GLY A 33 9.10 -9.22 -11.09
CA GLY A 33 7.99 -8.68 -10.32
C GLY A 33 6.77 -8.44 -11.20
N TYR A 34 5.80 -7.69 -10.70
CA TYR A 34 4.53 -7.43 -11.40
C TYR A 34 3.86 -6.16 -10.90
N ILE A 35 3.14 -5.48 -11.80
CA ILE A 35 2.24 -4.37 -11.48
C ILE A 35 0.94 -4.96 -10.94
N ASN A 36 0.41 -4.38 -9.87
CA ASN A 36 -0.80 -4.90 -9.22
C ASN A 36 -1.68 -3.76 -8.68
N LEU A 37 -2.91 -4.09 -8.26
CA LEU A 37 -3.83 -3.13 -7.65
C LEU A 37 -3.80 -3.11 -6.11
N GLY A 38 -2.89 -3.83 -5.48
CA GLY A 38 -2.79 -3.90 -4.02
C GLY A 38 -2.61 -2.54 -3.35
N ASP A 39 -1.97 -1.57 -4.02
CA ASP A 39 -1.65 -0.26 -3.47
C ASP A 39 -2.88 0.55 -3.07
N CYS A 40 -4.00 0.37 -3.75
CA CYS A 40 -5.25 1.01 -3.33
C CYS A 40 -5.68 0.59 -1.91
N LEU A 41 -5.44 -0.67 -1.54
CA LEU A 41 -5.76 -1.21 -0.21
C LEU A 41 -4.63 -0.97 0.80
N VAL A 42 -3.38 -0.92 0.36
CA VAL A 42 -2.24 -0.46 1.17
C VAL A 42 -2.48 0.95 1.69
N LEU A 43 -2.77 1.90 0.79
CA LEU A 43 -3.09 3.29 1.14
C LEU A 43 -4.36 3.39 1.99
N THR A 44 -5.42 2.65 1.62
CA THR A 44 -6.66 2.60 2.40
C THR A 44 -6.41 2.09 3.82
N SER A 45 -5.57 1.07 3.99
CA SER A 45 -5.17 0.55 5.31
C SER A 45 -4.46 1.62 6.13
N GLY A 46 -3.57 2.40 5.53
CA GLY A 46 -2.89 3.52 6.18
C GLY A 46 -3.84 4.64 6.61
N TRP A 47 -4.84 4.98 5.78
CA TRP A 47 -5.82 6.04 6.09
C TRP A 47 -6.93 5.60 7.04
N LEU A 48 -7.22 4.30 7.12
CA LEU A 48 -8.36 3.75 7.88
C LEU A 48 -7.94 3.21 9.25
N LEU A 49 -6.78 2.55 9.34
CA LEU A 49 -6.32 1.84 10.53
C LEU A 49 -5.34 2.70 11.35
N SER A 50 -5.10 2.28 12.60
CA SER A 50 -4.01 2.85 13.39
C SER A 50 -2.65 2.43 12.82
N PRO A 51 -1.55 3.19 13.07
CA PRO A 51 -0.27 2.98 12.37
C PRO A 51 0.22 1.54 12.37
N VAL A 52 0.24 0.89 13.53
CA VAL A 52 0.71 -0.50 13.66
C VAL A 52 -0.17 -1.48 12.88
N TYR A 53 -1.49 -1.35 13.01
CA TYR A 53 -2.42 -2.23 12.30
C TYR A 53 -2.42 -1.97 10.79
N GLY A 54 -2.24 -0.71 10.36
CA GLY A 54 -2.09 -0.36 8.95
C GLY A 54 -0.82 -0.94 8.35
N PHE A 55 0.32 -0.80 9.06
CA PHE A 55 1.60 -1.40 8.66
C PHE A 55 1.48 -2.92 8.48
N LEU A 56 0.95 -3.60 9.49
CA LEU A 56 0.82 -5.07 9.46
C LEU A 56 -0.16 -5.53 8.37
N ALA A 57 -1.30 -4.88 8.23
CA ALA A 57 -2.29 -5.24 7.22
C ALA A 57 -1.73 -5.10 5.79
N ALA A 58 -1.11 -3.96 5.50
CA ALA A 58 -0.51 -3.69 4.19
C ALA A 58 0.69 -4.61 3.92
N GLY A 59 1.62 -4.69 4.88
CA GLY A 59 2.84 -5.48 4.74
C GLY A 59 2.56 -6.98 4.62
N LEU A 60 1.77 -7.55 5.54
CA LEU A 60 1.44 -8.98 5.52
C LEU A 60 0.61 -9.34 4.29
N GLY A 61 -0.41 -8.54 3.95
CA GLY A 61 -1.26 -8.80 2.80
C GLY A 61 -0.46 -8.85 1.49
N SER A 62 0.42 -7.87 1.28
CA SER A 62 1.25 -7.83 0.07
C SER A 62 2.32 -8.92 0.05
N ALA A 63 2.99 -9.18 1.18
CA ALA A 63 4.00 -10.23 1.26
C ALA A 63 3.41 -11.64 1.05
N LEU A 64 2.21 -11.91 1.57
CA LEU A 64 1.50 -13.16 1.32
C LEU A 64 1.15 -13.31 -0.17
N ALA A 65 0.75 -12.23 -0.84
CA ALA A 65 0.50 -12.27 -2.29
C ALA A 65 1.77 -12.66 -3.07
N ASP A 66 2.94 -12.09 -2.71
CA ASP A 66 4.21 -12.46 -3.33
C ASP A 66 4.56 -13.93 -3.10
N LEU A 67 4.36 -14.44 -1.88
CA LEU A 67 4.59 -15.85 -1.57
C LEU A 67 3.70 -16.76 -2.42
N PHE A 68 2.41 -16.47 -2.54
CA PHE A 68 1.46 -17.26 -3.33
C PHE A 68 1.71 -17.13 -4.84
N ALA A 69 2.21 -15.99 -5.30
CA ALA A 69 2.58 -15.76 -6.69
C ALA A 69 3.97 -16.31 -7.05
N GLY A 70 4.72 -16.90 -6.10
CA GLY A 70 6.06 -17.47 -6.33
C GLY A 70 7.20 -16.47 -6.26
N TYR A 71 6.96 -15.22 -5.85
CA TYR A 71 7.98 -14.17 -5.69
C TYR A 71 8.58 -14.16 -4.27
N ILE A 72 9.04 -15.32 -3.79
CA ILE A 72 9.50 -15.53 -2.41
C ILE A 72 10.60 -14.54 -2.00
N LEU A 73 11.53 -14.22 -2.92
CA LEU A 73 12.63 -13.28 -2.64
C LEU A 73 12.15 -11.84 -2.46
N TYR A 74 11.02 -11.48 -3.05
CA TYR A 74 10.42 -10.15 -2.91
C TYR A 74 9.64 -10.00 -1.59
N ALA A 75 9.04 -11.07 -1.07
CA ALA A 75 8.12 -11.01 0.06
C ALA A 75 8.66 -10.25 1.30
N PRO A 76 9.92 -10.42 1.75
CA PRO A 76 10.45 -9.63 2.88
C PRO A 76 10.57 -8.13 2.57
N ALA A 77 11.03 -7.79 1.37
CA ALA A 77 11.15 -6.40 0.93
C ALA A 77 9.77 -5.77 0.75
N THR A 78 8.84 -6.47 0.13
CA THR A 78 7.44 -6.06 -0.03
C THR A 78 6.77 -5.82 1.31
N PHE A 79 6.97 -6.71 2.29
CA PHE A 79 6.45 -6.51 3.65
C PHE A 79 6.87 -5.15 4.23
N LEU A 80 8.17 -4.83 4.15
CA LEU A 80 8.69 -3.57 4.68
C LEU A 80 8.22 -2.36 3.86
N ILE A 81 8.33 -2.42 2.53
CA ILE A 81 7.97 -1.31 1.65
C ILE A 81 6.49 -0.98 1.78
N LYS A 82 5.59 -1.97 1.66
CA LYS A 82 4.13 -1.76 1.74
C LYS A 82 3.68 -1.38 3.16
N GLY A 83 4.33 -1.93 4.18
CA GLY A 83 4.12 -1.49 5.57
C GLY A 83 4.50 -0.02 5.77
N LEU A 84 5.67 0.41 5.28
CA LEU A 84 6.12 1.80 5.34
C LEU A 84 5.19 2.73 4.56
N MET A 85 4.70 2.34 3.38
CA MET A 85 3.70 3.09 2.63
C MET A 85 2.46 3.38 3.49
N ALA A 86 1.92 2.37 4.18
CA ALA A 86 0.76 2.53 5.04
C ALA A 86 1.05 3.47 6.23
N LEU A 87 2.24 3.40 6.82
CA LEU A 87 2.66 4.35 7.87
C LEU A 87 2.72 5.79 7.35
N ILE A 88 3.35 6.00 6.20
CA ILE A 88 3.49 7.32 5.56
C ILE A 88 2.10 7.87 5.21
N ALA A 89 1.22 7.05 4.64
CA ALA A 89 -0.15 7.43 4.35
C ALA A 89 -0.90 7.86 5.62
N CYS A 90 -0.76 7.10 6.72
CA CYS A 90 -1.39 7.41 8.01
C CYS A 90 -0.87 8.72 8.61
N PHE A 91 0.44 8.83 8.82
CA PHE A 91 1.04 10.01 9.45
C PHE A 91 0.94 11.25 8.59
N GLY A 92 1.17 11.12 7.28
CA GLY A 92 1.02 12.20 6.32
C GLY A 92 -0.42 12.73 6.30
N PHE A 93 -1.41 11.84 6.26
CA PHE A 93 -2.81 12.26 6.35
C PHE A 93 -3.10 13.02 7.65
N ARG A 94 -2.65 12.53 8.81
CA ARG A 94 -2.84 13.22 10.11
C ARG A 94 -2.18 14.59 10.16
N LEU A 95 -1.02 14.73 9.54
CA LEU A 95 -0.28 15.99 9.50
C LEU A 95 -1.02 17.04 8.65
N PHE A 96 -1.45 16.66 7.45
CA PHE A 96 -2.05 17.60 6.49
C PHE A 96 -3.54 17.84 6.71
N HIS A 97 -4.29 16.86 7.26
CA HIS A 97 -5.72 16.99 7.52
C HIS A 97 -6.08 18.18 8.43
N LYS A 98 -5.16 18.64 9.29
CA LYS A 98 -5.39 19.81 10.15
C LYS A 98 -5.37 21.13 9.37
N LYS A 99 -4.74 21.16 8.19
CA LYS A 99 -4.52 22.37 7.38
C LYS A 99 -5.20 22.33 6.03
N CYS A 100 -5.53 21.16 5.52
CA CYS A 100 -6.04 20.94 4.17
C CYS A 100 -7.33 20.10 4.22
N SER A 101 -8.07 20.09 3.11
CA SER A 101 -9.22 19.19 2.94
C SER A 101 -8.79 17.73 2.99
N ASN A 102 -9.72 16.82 3.31
CA ASN A 102 -9.48 15.38 3.33
C ASN A 102 -8.91 14.86 2.01
N LEU A 103 -9.39 15.39 0.88
CA LEU A 103 -8.94 14.98 -0.44
C LEU A 103 -7.48 15.37 -0.67
N ILE A 104 -7.13 16.63 -0.42
CA ILE A 104 -5.76 17.14 -0.58
C ILE A 104 -4.80 16.38 0.34
N SER A 105 -5.19 16.15 1.58
CA SER A 105 -4.37 15.40 2.55
C SER A 105 -4.10 13.97 2.10
N ARG A 106 -5.07 13.29 1.47
CA ARG A 106 -4.88 11.95 0.90
C ARG A 106 -4.00 11.98 -0.34
N ILE A 107 -4.17 12.98 -1.22
CA ILE A 107 -3.31 13.12 -2.41
C ILE A 107 -1.85 13.30 -1.98
N ILE A 108 -1.56 14.20 -1.05
CA ILE A 108 -0.18 14.46 -0.61
C ILE A 108 0.40 13.23 0.09
N SER A 109 -0.32 12.67 1.06
CA SER A 109 0.19 11.50 1.82
C SER A 109 0.29 10.24 0.96
N GLY A 110 -0.65 10.04 0.03
CA GLY A 110 -0.63 8.94 -0.92
C GLY A 110 0.53 9.07 -1.90
N ALA A 111 0.69 10.24 -2.54
CA ALA A 111 1.80 10.49 -3.46
C ALA A 111 3.17 10.28 -2.78
N THR A 112 3.33 10.76 -1.54
CA THR A 112 4.57 10.53 -0.77
C THR A 112 4.79 9.03 -0.50
N ALA A 113 3.74 8.29 -0.17
CA ALA A 113 3.83 6.84 0.05
C ALA A 113 4.20 6.09 -1.24
N GLU A 114 3.64 6.47 -2.38
CA GLU A 114 3.95 5.86 -3.67
C GLU A 114 5.39 6.16 -4.14
N ILE A 115 5.89 7.38 -3.88
CA ILE A 115 7.31 7.71 -4.15
C ILE A 115 8.22 6.79 -3.32
N VAL A 116 7.90 6.56 -2.05
CA VAL A 116 8.68 5.64 -1.21
C VAL A 116 8.60 4.20 -1.72
N MET A 117 7.47 3.77 -2.26
CA MET A 117 7.33 2.47 -2.91
C MET A 117 8.26 2.35 -4.12
N ILE A 118 8.22 3.32 -5.03
CA ILE A 118 9.05 3.33 -6.24
C ILE A 118 10.53 3.27 -5.86
N LEU A 119 10.96 4.12 -4.92
CA LEU A 119 12.34 4.14 -4.45
C LEU A 119 12.73 2.85 -3.71
N GLY A 120 11.83 2.31 -2.89
CA GLY A 120 12.07 1.07 -2.15
C GLY A 120 12.32 -0.12 -3.08
N TYR A 121 11.47 -0.30 -4.09
CA TYR A 121 11.68 -1.36 -5.08
C TYR A 121 12.91 -1.09 -5.97
N PHE A 122 13.12 0.16 -6.38
CA PHE A 122 14.32 0.51 -7.15
C PHE A 122 15.61 0.15 -6.40
N VAL A 123 15.68 0.44 -5.10
CA VAL A 123 16.84 0.11 -4.26
C VAL A 123 16.95 -1.40 -4.07
N PHE A 124 15.86 -2.09 -3.74
CA PHE A 124 15.85 -3.54 -3.56
C PHE A 124 16.29 -4.27 -4.83
N GLU A 125 15.67 -3.95 -5.97
CA GLU A 125 16.02 -4.53 -7.27
C GLU A 125 17.44 -4.13 -7.72
N GLY A 126 17.89 -2.92 -7.35
CA GLY A 126 19.23 -2.45 -7.60
C GLY A 126 20.30 -3.32 -6.97
N PHE A 127 20.08 -3.82 -5.76
CA PHE A 127 20.95 -4.78 -5.11
C PHE A 127 20.83 -6.19 -5.69
N MET A 128 19.66 -6.57 -6.19
CA MET A 128 19.42 -7.91 -6.75
C MET A 128 19.90 -8.06 -8.20
N TYR A 129 19.71 -7.04 -9.02
CA TYR A 129 19.88 -7.12 -10.48
C TYR A 129 20.77 -6.02 -11.07
N GLY A 130 21.20 -5.06 -10.23
CA GLY A 130 21.93 -3.86 -10.66
C GLY A 130 20.99 -2.65 -10.85
N PHE A 131 21.51 -1.45 -10.58
CA PHE A 131 20.72 -0.22 -10.59
C PHE A 131 20.25 0.23 -12.00
N ILE A 132 21.08 -0.03 -13.04
CA ILE A 132 20.70 0.32 -14.41
C ILE A 132 19.51 -0.53 -14.89
N PRO A 133 19.51 -1.88 -14.78
CA PRO A 133 18.35 -2.70 -15.10
C PRO A 133 17.11 -2.32 -14.27
N SER A 134 17.25 -2.03 -12.98
CA SER A 134 16.14 -1.73 -12.08
C SER A 134 15.41 -0.44 -12.44
N ALA A 135 16.09 0.52 -13.07
CA ALA A 135 15.47 1.76 -13.53
C ALA A 135 14.34 1.54 -14.54
N VAL A 136 14.35 0.41 -15.26
CA VAL A 136 13.29 0.06 -16.24
C VAL A 136 11.94 -0.19 -15.55
N ASN A 137 11.92 -0.58 -14.27
CA ASN A 137 10.68 -0.77 -13.51
C ASN A 137 10.08 0.52 -12.92
N ILE A 138 10.83 1.64 -12.89
CA ILE A 138 10.35 2.90 -12.32
C ILE A 138 9.05 3.39 -12.99
N PRO A 139 8.93 3.45 -14.33
CA PRO A 139 7.68 3.86 -14.98
C PRO A 139 6.51 2.91 -14.66
N ALA A 140 6.76 1.61 -14.62
CA ALA A 140 5.75 0.60 -14.32
C ALA A 140 5.21 0.78 -12.89
N ASN A 141 6.10 0.92 -11.90
CA ASN A 141 5.74 1.23 -10.52
C ASN A 141 5.04 2.59 -10.39
N GLY A 142 5.42 3.57 -11.22
CA GLY A 142 4.75 4.88 -11.27
C GLY A 142 3.29 4.78 -11.71
N VAL A 143 3.01 4.02 -12.77
CA VAL A 143 1.63 3.76 -13.24
C VAL A 143 0.83 3.02 -12.16
N GLN A 144 1.41 2.00 -11.52
CA GLN A 144 0.81 1.29 -10.41
C GLN A 144 0.42 2.24 -9.28
N GLY A 145 1.34 3.11 -8.85
CA GLY A 145 1.11 4.05 -7.76
C GLY A 145 0.01 5.06 -8.07
N ILE A 146 -0.02 5.60 -9.28
CA ILE A 146 -1.09 6.53 -9.71
C ILE A 146 -2.45 5.83 -9.68
N ALA A 147 -2.56 4.63 -10.26
CA ALA A 147 -3.79 3.84 -10.26
C ALA A 147 -4.24 3.48 -8.84
N GLY A 148 -3.31 2.98 -8.00
CA GLY A 148 -3.53 2.64 -6.61
C GLY A 148 -4.04 3.83 -5.79
N MET A 149 -3.43 5.00 -5.95
CA MET A 149 -3.84 6.23 -5.27
C MET A 149 -5.25 6.68 -5.69
N ILE A 150 -5.57 6.70 -6.98
CA ILE A 150 -6.89 7.10 -7.47
C ILE A 150 -7.97 6.17 -6.90
N ILE A 151 -7.78 4.86 -7.02
CA ILE A 151 -8.74 3.86 -6.54
C ILE A 151 -8.84 3.92 -5.00
N GLY A 152 -7.73 4.04 -4.28
CA GLY A 152 -7.71 4.17 -2.83
C GLY A 152 -8.48 5.39 -2.32
N ILE A 153 -8.37 6.55 -3.00
CA ILE A 153 -9.14 7.75 -2.66
C ILE A 153 -10.64 7.52 -2.89
N VAL A 154 -11.03 6.85 -3.98
CA VAL A 154 -12.44 6.51 -4.26
C VAL A 154 -12.98 5.55 -3.20
N LEU A 155 -12.22 4.51 -2.84
CA LEU A 155 -12.58 3.58 -1.77
C LEU A 155 -12.80 4.32 -0.44
N MET A 156 -11.88 5.21 -0.07
CA MET A 156 -12.03 5.99 1.17
C MET A 156 -13.27 6.88 1.17
N LYS A 157 -13.61 7.51 0.03
CA LYS A 157 -14.85 8.29 -0.08
C LYS A 157 -16.10 7.40 0.12
N THR A 158 -16.08 6.19 -0.41
CA THR A 158 -17.18 5.22 -0.26
C THR A 158 -17.31 4.74 1.19
N ILE A 159 -16.18 4.40 1.83
CA ILE A 159 -16.15 3.98 3.25
C ILE A 159 -16.66 5.11 4.16
N GLU A 160 -16.30 6.36 3.89
CA GLU A 160 -16.78 7.51 4.68
C GLU A 160 -18.29 7.72 4.56
N LYS A 161 -18.87 7.49 3.37
CA LYS A 161 -20.33 7.54 3.17
C LYS A 161 -21.06 6.44 3.96
N SER A 162 -20.46 5.26 4.11
CA SER A 162 -21.05 4.13 4.85
C SER A 162 -21.00 4.28 6.38
N LYS A 163 -20.54 5.41 6.91
CA LYS A 163 -20.39 5.70 8.34
C LYS A 163 -19.49 4.72 9.11
N ILE A 164 -18.64 3.98 8.43
CA ILE A 164 -17.61 3.16 9.07
C ILE A 164 -16.63 4.09 9.77
N THR A 165 -16.54 3.99 11.09
CA THR A 165 -15.69 4.88 11.92
C THR A 165 -14.22 4.62 11.62
N ARG A 166 -13.44 5.67 11.43
CA ARG A 166 -11.98 5.58 11.33
C ARG A 166 -11.41 4.99 12.61
N LEU A 167 -10.46 4.09 12.47
CA LEU A 167 -9.75 3.43 13.57
C LEU A 167 -8.30 3.96 13.70
N CYS A 168 -7.99 5.06 12.99
CA CYS A 168 -6.73 5.79 13.10
C CYS A 168 -6.66 6.65 14.35
#